data_461d8e21fc23726b1b01d857f7cb248a
#
_entry.id   461d8e21fc23726b1b01d857f7cb248a
#
_cell.length_a   1.000
_cell.length_b   1.000
_cell.length_c   1.000
_cell.angle_alpha   90.00
_cell.angle_beta   90.00
_cell.angle_gamma   90.00
#
_symmetry.space_group_name_H-M   'P 1'
#
loop_
_entity.id
_entity.type
_entity.pdbx_description
1 polymer ?
#
loop_
_entity_poly.entity_id
_entity_poly.type
_entity_poly.pdbx_seq_one_letter_code
_entity_poly.pdbx_strand_id
1 'polypeptide(L)'
;MSQQPTARSPLEGPVLYRRGSVYTTVDPGASALIAEGDQVVWVGSEQAADSLQDERMQVVELDGRLITPAFVDSSADLSRSAHPSAAAALGLGAVVHTGGLQDAEALQNWVEAAQQGRAARVLLWPSLDPQDDVASVVEQVRERFSAALVGLRLPVADADAQAVASFCTAVSQESLAPALAVSRADELAIALEGLELVASSAGERTAHAMGVRVDLVGAVELTQRDLERLAAASVTLCLDPSVEAPVAELYRQGIPVVWGTGAALLDGWEAVRALLHHPDPQQRISARAAFVAATRGAWRALGGGHPMAGQLASGTPATYAVWEVEALMVQQAEGTGASWSTDPRARTPLLPALEDEASPRCTQTVVDGRILPLS
;
A
#
# COMPACT_ATOMS: atom_id res chain seq x y z
N MET A 1 28.36 22.79 0.74
CA MET A 1 27.00 23.36 0.62
C MET A 1 26.28 22.54 -0.43
N SER A 2 25.65 21.45 -0.04
CA SER A 2 24.82 20.65 -0.94
C SER A 2 23.52 21.40 -1.18
N GLN A 3 23.22 21.73 -2.43
CA GLN A 3 21.94 22.30 -2.81
C GLN A 3 20.87 21.24 -2.50
N GLN A 4 19.95 21.53 -1.57
CA GLN A 4 18.77 20.73 -1.39
C GLN A 4 17.97 20.74 -2.70
N PRO A 5 17.51 19.57 -3.20
CA PRO A 5 16.65 19.53 -4.36
C PRO A 5 15.36 20.30 -4.04
N THR A 6 15.11 21.36 -4.82
CA THR A 6 13.87 22.14 -4.72
C THR A 6 12.69 21.25 -5.11
N ALA A 7 11.65 21.23 -4.28
CA ALA A 7 10.37 20.61 -4.63
C ALA A 7 9.90 21.18 -5.97
N ARG A 8 9.64 20.32 -6.95
CA ARG A 8 9.01 20.75 -8.20
C ARG A 8 7.55 21.10 -7.92
N SER A 9 7.07 22.18 -8.51
CA SER A 9 5.67 22.60 -8.47
C SER A 9 4.75 21.47 -8.95
N PRO A 10 3.44 21.47 -8.57
CA PRO A 10 2.44 20.60 -9.21
C PRO A 10 2.59 20.67 -10.73
N LEU A 11 2.17 19.62 -11.43
CA LEU A 11 2.20 19.61 -12.90
C LEU A 11 1.56 20.90 -13.43
N GLU A 12 2.38 21.79 -13.97
CA GLU A 12 1.93 23.05 -14.56
C GLU A 12 1.36 22.77 -15.96
N GLY A 13 0.06 22.40 -16.00
CA GLY A 13 -0.63 21.99 -17.21
C GLY A 13 -0.58 20.48 -17.46
N PRO A 14 -1.24 20.01 -18.53
CA PRO A 14 -1.32 18.61 -18.84
C PRO A 14 0.02 18.03 -19.30
N VAL A 15 0.36 16.85 -18.78
CA VAL A 15 1.54 16.07 -19.17
C VAL A 15 1.09 14.80 -19.86
N LEU A 16 1.50 14.63 -21.11
CA LEU A 16 1.29 13.43 -21.92
C LEU A 16 2.53 12.52 -21.82
N TYR A 17 2.37 11.38 -21.18
CA TYR A 17 3.33 10.26 -21.22
C TYR A 17 2.97 9.36 -22.39
N ARG A 18 3.95 8.97 -23.21
CA ARG A 18 3.70 8.17 -24.41
C ARG A 18 4.88 7.24 -24.76
N ARG A 19 4.67 6.29 -25.68
CA ARG A 19 5.67 5.32 -26.15
C ARG A 19 6.22 4.43 -25.06
N GLY A 20 5.36 3.99 -24.15
CA GLY A 20 5.69 3.04 -23.11
C GLY A 20 4.57 2.03 -22.87
N SER A 21 4.43 1.63 -21.62
CA SER A 21 3.33 0.81 -21.16
C SER A 21 2.68 1.42 -19.93
N VAL A 22 1.36 1.29 -19.80
CA VAL A 22 0.62 1.78 -18.64
C VAL A 22 -0.13 0.61 -18.01
N TYR A 23 0.17 0.30 -16.75
CA TYR A 23 -0.57 -0.71 -16.01
C TYR A 23 -1.94 -0.18 -15.61
N THR A 24 -2.95 -0.58 -16.33
CA THR A 24 -4.34 -0.25 -16.03
C THR A 24 -5.27 -1.40 -16.36
N THR A 25 -6.35 -1.54 -15.60
CA THR A 25 -7.40 -2.55 -15.85
C THR A 25 -8.47 -2.07 -16.81
N VAL A 26 -8.52 -0.78 -17.10
CA VAL A 26 -9.52 -0.18 -18.01
C VAL A 26 -9.17 -0.47 -19.47
N ASP A 27 -7.88 -0.36 -19.81
CA ASP A 27 -7.33 -0.71 -21.13
C ASP A 27 -5.98 -1.41 -20.94
N PRO A 28 -5.96 -2.74 -20.87
CA PRO A 28 -4.72 -3.51 -20.64
C PRO A 28 -3.64 -3.32 -21.68
N GLY A 29 -3.96 -2.78 -22.84
CA GLY A 29 -3.02 -2.44 -23.90
C GLY A 29 -2.62 -0.96 -23.92
N ALA A 30 -2.92 -0.20 -22.88
CA ALA A 30 -2.61 1.22 -22.82
C ALA A 30 -1.10 1.47 -22.91
N SER A 31 -0.72 2.46 -23.75
CA SER A 31 0.65 2.86 -24.00
C SER A 31 0.91 4.34 -23.75
N ALA A 32 -0.14 5.07 -23.37
CA ALA A 32 -0.07 6.50 -23.07
C ALA A 32 -1.00 6.89 -21.92
N LEU A 33 -0.64 7.96 -21.20
CA LEU A 33 -1.37 8.52 -20.09
C LEU A 33 -1.28 10.05 -20.11
N ILE A 34 -2.39 10.74 -19.82
CA ILE A 34 -2.39 12.18 -19.58
C ILE A 34 -2.72 12.43 -18.12
N ALA A 35 -1.87 13.21 -17.44
CA ALA A 35 -2.10 13.70 -16.10
C ALA A 35 -2.14 15.24 -16.12
N GLU A 36 -3.06 15.82 -15.35
CA GLU A 36 -3.19 17.27 -15.18
C GLU A 36 -3.55 17.60 -13.74
N GLY A 37 -2.81 18.53 -13.15
CA GLY A 37 -2.97 18.83 -11.72
C GLY A 37 -2.74 17.58 -10.87
N ASP A 38 -3.72 17.24 -10.05
CA ASP A 38 -3.68 16.09 -9.14
C ASP A 38 -4.39 14.83 -9.68
N GLN A 39 -4.80 14.83 -10.97
CA GLN A 39 -5.59 13.74 -11.54
C GLN A 39 -4.98 13.15 -12.81
N VAL A 40 -5.25 11.87 -13.02
CA VAL A 40 -5.14 11.22 -14.33
C VAL A 40 -6.39 11.58 -15.11
N VAL A 41 -6.24 12.30 -16.22
CA VAL A 41 -7.37 12.74 -17.03
C VAL A 41 -7.71 11.77 -18.15
N TRP A 42 -6.71 11.00 -18.62
CA TRP A 42 -6.92 10.01 -19.67
C TRP A 42 -5.85 8.91 -19.67
N VAL A 43 -6.23 7.71 -20.11
CA VAL A 43 -5.34 6.56 -20.33
C VAL A 43 -5.81 5.82 -21.58
N GLY A 44 -4.89 5.40 -22.46
CA GLY A 44 -5.26 4.65 -23.66
C GLY A 44 -4.09 4.38 -24.60
N SER A 45 -4.42 4.15 -25.88
CA SER A 45 -3.44 3.78 -26.90
C SER A 45 -2.66 4.98 -27.45
N GLU A 46 -1.47 4.72 -27.98
CA GLU A 46 -0.64 5.70 -28.69
C GLU A 46 -1.39 6.44 -29.82
N GLN A 47 -2.15 5.71 -30.61
CA GLN A 47 -2.94 6.28 -31.70
C GLN A 47 -3.99 7.29 -31.22
N ALA A 48 -4.63 7.03 -30.06
CA ALA A 48 -5.57 7.96 -29.47
C ALA A 48 -4.84 9.17 -28.88
N ALA A 49 -3.66 8.97 -28.30
CA ALA A 49 -2.81 10.05 -27.79
C ALA A 49 -2.42 11.06 -28.86
N ASP A 50 -2.08 10.61 -30.08
CA ASP A 50 -1.80 11.47 -31.23
C ASP A 50 -2.97 12.42 -31.56
N SER A 51 -4.18 11.97 -31.37
CA SER A 51 -5.40 12.77 -31.63
C SER A 51 -5.73 13.75 -30.51
N LEU A 52 -5.24 13.50 -29.29
CA LEU A 52 -5.50 14.31 -28.10
C LEU A 52 -4.39 15.33 -27.83
N GLN A 53 -3.20 15.09 -28.36
CA GLN A 53 -2.04 15.96 -28.11
C GLN A 53 -2.29 17.38 -28.64
N ASP A 54 -2.06 18.37 -27.81
CA ASP A 54 -2.08 19.79 -28.18
C ASP A 54 -0.78 20.50 -27.72
N GLU A 55 -0.62 21.77 -28.18
CA GLU A 55 0.58 22.57 -27.92
C GLU A 55 0.78 22.95 -26.46
N ARG A 56 -0.25 22.80 -25.61
CA ARG A 56 -0.18 23.10 -24.18
C ARG A 56 0.35 21.93 -23.37
N MET A 57 0.38 20.74 -23.96
CA MET A 57 0.83 19.53 -23.27
C MET A 57 2.34 19.43 -23.25
N GLN A 58 2.90 19.20 -22.06
CA GLN A 58 4.27 18.70 -21.96
C GLN A 58 4.28 17.23 -22.37
N VAL A 59 5.08 16.89 -23.38
CA VAL A 59 5.23 15.49 -23.81
C VAL A 59 6.44 14.86 -23.15
N VAL A 60 6.25 13.67 -22.57
CA VAL A 60 7.29 12.84 -21.96
C VAL A 60 7.33 11.51 -22.69
N GLU A 61 8.44 11.25 -23.38
CA GLU A 61 8.69 9.97 -24.04
C GLU A 61 9.12 8.93 -22.99
N LEU A 62 8.38 7.85 -22.89
CA LEU A 62 8.67 6.77 -21.94
C LEU A 62 9.80 5.85 -22.42
N ASP A 63 10.05 5.78 -23.73
CA ASP A 63 11.11 4.93 -24.32
C ASP A 63 11.03 3.48 -23.84
N GLY A 64 9.80 2.92 -23.82
CA GLY A 64 9.53 1.55 -23.38
C GLY A 64 9.36 1.38 -21.87
N ARG A 65 9.52 2.43 -21.06
CA ARG A 65 9.28 2.37 -19.61
C ARG A 65 7.82 2.07 -19.29
N LEU A 66 7.61 1.54 -18.08
CA LEU A 66 6.29 1.20 -17.53
C LEU A 66 5.82 2.27 -16.55
N ILE A 67 4.56 2.69 -16.66
CA ILE A 67 3.86 3.45 -15.61
C ILE A 67 2.96 2.49 -14.84
N THR A 68 3.05 2.52 -13.51
CA THR A 68 2.14 1.80 -12.61
C THR A 68 1.52 2.73 -11.59
N PRO A 69 0.37 2.40 -10.96
CA PRO A 69 0.03 3.00 -9.68
C PRO A 69 1.24 2.92 -8.74
N ALA A 70 1.47 3.97 -7.96
CA ALA A 70 2.54 3.96 -6.97
C ALA A 70 2.22 2.94 -5.85
N PHE A 71 3.25 2.34 -5.29
CA PHE A 71 3.12 1.42 -4.16
C PHE A 71 2.67 2.14 -2.89
N VAL A 72 2.08 1.38 -1.97
CA VAL A 72 1.74 1.81 -0.62
C VAL A 72 2.45 0.88 0.36
N ASP A 73 3.27 1.44 1.21
CA ASP A 73 3.77 0.72 2.37
C ASP A 73 2.73 0.79 3.49
N SER A 74 2.12 -0.34 3.81
CA SER A 74 1.02 -0.39 4.77
C SER A 74 1.48 -0.43 6.23
N SER A 75 2.78 -0.60 6.49
CA SER A 75 3.33 -0.61 7.86
C SER A 75 4.83 -0.37 7.84
N ALA A 76 5.24 0.83 8.27
CA ALA A 76 6.64 1.19 8.48
C ALA A 76 6.80 1.97 9.79
N ASP A 77 7.98 1.92 10.39
CA ASP A 77 8.35 2.81 11.48
C ASP A 77 9.19 3.97 10.92
N LEU A 78 8.54 5.09 10.65
CA LEU A 78 9.18 6.27 10.06
C LEU A 78 10.16 6.97 11.00
N SER A 79 10.06 6.72 12.30
CA SER A 79 11.02 7.25 13.28
C SER A 79 12.40 6.57 13.16
N ARG A 80 12.42 5.34 12.62
CA ARG A 80 13.61 4.51 12.43
C ARG A 80 13.99 4.32 10.97
N SER A 81 13.16 4.80 10.06
CA SER A 81 13.32 4.61 8.61
C SER A 81 14.35 5.60 8.02
N ALA A 82 14.80 5.28 6.83
CA ALA A 82 15.68 6.12 6.03
C ALA A 82 15.08 7.52 5.76
N HIS A 83 15.88 8.41 5.17
CA HIS A 83 15.46 9.75 4.81
C HIS A 83 14.19 9.74 3.93
N PRO A 84 13.25 10.72 4.08
CA PRO A 84 11.99 10.78 3.32
C PRO A 84 12.11 10.64 1.80
N SER A 85 13.21 11.08 1.20
CA SER A 85 13.46 10.93 -0.25
C SER A 85 13.64 9.48 -0.70
N ALA A 86 14.00 8.54 0.18
CA ALA A 86 14.14 7.13 -0.17
C ALA A 86 12.81 6.51 -0.66
N ALA A 87 11.68 6.99 -0.16
CA ALA A 87 10.37 6.54 -0.60
C ALA A 87 10.12 6.76 -2.10
N ALA A 88 10.64 7.86 -2.65
CA ALA A 88 10.49 8.16 -4.08
C ALA A 88 11.27 7.16 -4.96
N ALA A 89 12.47 6.76 -4.55
CA ALA A 89 13.28 5.78 -5.28
C ALA A 89 12.64 4.36 -5.27
N LEU A 90 11.81 4.07 -4.28
CA LEU A 90 11.04 2.84 -4.17
C LEU A 90 9.66 2.91 -4.84
N GLY A 91 9.33 4.04 -5.48
CA GLY A 91 8.02 4.23 -6.13
C GLY A 91 6.85 4.26 -5.15
N LEU A 92 7.09 4.63 -3.89
CA LEU A 92 6.05 4.72 -2.86
C LEU A 92 5.24 6.02 -3.03
N GLY A 93 3.92 5.88 -3.18
CA GLY A 93 2.96 6.99 -3.19
C GLY A 93 2.45 7.34 -1.80
N ALA A 94 2.43 6.36 -0.91
CA ALA A 94 2.05 6.53 0.49
C ALA A 94 2.83 5.58 1.40
N VAL A 95 3.05 6.01 2.65
CA VAL A 95 3.64 5.22 3.72
C VAL A 95 2.79 5.38 4.98
N VAL A 96 2.43 4.26 5.60
CA VAL A 96 1.67 4.22 6.85
C VAL A 96 2.64 4.06 8.00
N HIS A 97 2.73 5.07 8.85
CA HIS A 97 3.51 4.99 10.08
C HIS A 97 2.76 4.17 11.13
N THR A 98 3.34 3.07 11.58
CA THR A 98 2.80 2.17 12.61
C THR A 98 3.69 2.04 13.84
N GLY A 99 4.78 2.80 13.88
CA GLY A 99 5.63 2.94 15.07
C GLY A 99 4.94 3.72 16.19
N GLY A 100 5.65 3.87 17.31
CA GLY A 100 5.20 4.74 18.41
C GLY A 100 5.40 6.23 18.10
N LEU A 101 4.95 7.07 19.03
CA LEU A 101 5.03 8.53 18.90
C LEU A 101 6.21 9.14 19.67
N GLN A 102 7.10 8.32 20.25
CA GLN A 102 8.19 8.76 21.12
C GLN A 102 9.24 9.59 20.37
N ASP A 103 9.56 9.21 19.13
CA ASP A 103 10.47 9.96 18.25
C ASP A 103 9.70 10.88 17.29
N ALA A 104 9.01 11.82 17.88
CA ALA A 104 8.12 12.69 17.15
C ALA A 104 8.84 13.71 16.24
N GLU A 105 10.12 14.00 16.47
CA GLU A 105 10.90 14.89 15.58
C GLU A 105 11.18 14.23 14.24
N ALA A 106 11.61 12.95 14.25
CA ALA A 106 11.83 12.20 13.04
C ALA A 106 10.52 12.05 12.24
N LEU A 107 9.41 11.74 12.91
CA LEU A 107 8.10 11.64 12.27
C LEU A 107 7.64 12.99 11.69
N GLN A 108 7.88 14.10 12.42
CA GLN A 108 7.55 15.44 11.95
C GLN A 108 8.31 15.79 10.66
N ASN A 109 9.59 15.42 10.56
CA ASN A 109 10.39 15.63 9.35
C ASN A 109 9.78 14.90 8.13
N TRP A 110 9.24 13.70 8.32
CA TRP A 110 8.52 12.97 7.26
C TRP A 110 7.24 13.68 6.83
N VAL A 111 6.43 14.11 7.81
CA VAL A 111 5.16 14.81 7.56
C VAL A 111 5.42 16.13 6.81
N GLU A 112 6.40 16.91 7.22
CA GLU A 112 6.77 18.17 6.57
C GLU A 112 7.31 17.94 5.15
N ALA A 113 8.15 16.91 4.96
CA ALA A 113 8.64 16.56 3.63
C ALA A 113 7.50 16.18 2.69
N ALA A 114 6.51 15.40 3.16
CA ALA A 114 5.33 15.03 2.40
C ALA A 114 4.47 16.25 2.02
N GLN A 115 4.22 17.16 2.96
CA GLN A 115 3.47 18.40 2.72
C GLN A 115 4.14 19.29 1.67
N GLN A 116 5.45 19.33 1.70
CA GLN A 116 6.27 20.09 0.74
C GLN A 116 6.41 19.37 -0.62
N GLY A 117 5.77 18.22 -0.85
CA GLY A 117 5.89 17.43 -2.07
C GLY A 117 7.29 16.86 -2.30
N ARG A 118 8.03 16.57 -1.23
CA ARG A 118 9.38 16.01 -1.26
C ARG A 118 9.45 14.54 -0.82
N ALA A 119 8.32 13.98 -0.38
CA ALA A 119 8.21 12.59 0.04
C ALA A 119 6.83 12.01 -0.33
N ALA A 120 6.70 10.69 -0.20
CA ALA A 120 5.41 10.00 -0.27
C ALA A 120 4.43 10.55 0.76
N ARG A 121 3.13 10.38 0.52
CA ARG A 121 2.09 10.75 1.48
C ARG A 121 2.28 9.97 2.78
N VAL A 122 2.30 10.67 3.91
CA VAL A 122 2.38 10.06 5.24
C VAL A 122 0.97 9.89 5.81
N LEU A 123 0.64 8.69 6.22
CA LEU A 123 -0.58 8.34 6.92
C LEU A 123 -0.21 7.84 8.32
N LEU A 124 -0.96 8.23 9.34
CA LEU A 124 -0.65 7.89 10.72
C LEU A 124 -1.58 6.78 11.22
N TRP A 125 -0.97 5.72 11.70
CA TRP A 125 -1.63 4.60 12.39
C TRP A 125 -0.75 4.16 13.58
N PRO A 126 -0.47 5.10 14.51
CA PRO A 126 0.55 4.89 15.53
C PRO A 126 0.18 3.81 16.53
N SER A 127 1.20 3.13 17.04
CA SER A 127 1.08 2.19 18.14
C SER A 127 0.90 2.93 19.46
N LEU A 128 -0.04 2.46 20.27
CA LEU A 128 -0.33 2.92 21.62
C LEU A 128 0.26 1.98 22.66
N ASP A 129 0.58 2.50 23.83
CA ASP A 129 0.76 1.69 25.01
C ASP A 129 -0.63 1.25 25.55
N PRO A 130 -0.77 0.04 26.14
CA PRO A 130 -2.08 -0.46 26.58
C PRO A 130 -2.80 0.40 27.62
N GLN A 131 -2.07 1.29 28.29
CA GLN A 131 -2.59 2.22 29.32
C GLN A 131 -2.98 3.60 28.76
N ASP A 132 -2.71 3.85 27.47
CA ASP A 132 -3.01 5.15 26.86
C ASP A 132 -4.52 5.32 26.67
N ASP A 133 -5.00 6.53 26.94
CA ASP A 133 -6.38 6.90 26.62
C ASP A 133 -6.50 7.28 25.15
N VAL A 134 -7.32 6.52 24.42
CA VAL A 134 -7.51 6.67 22.97
C VAL A 134 -7.87 8.10 22.57
N ALA A 135 -8.82 8.73 23.27
CA ALA A 135 -9.29 10.08 22.93
C ALA A 135 -8.18 11.12 23.11
N SER A 136 -7.42 11.02 24.20
CA SER A 136 -6.28 11.91 24.48
C SER A 136 -5.18 11.77 23.42
N VAL A 137 -4.87 10.55 23.00
CA VAL A 137 -3.85 10.34 21.95
C VAL A 137 -4.34 10.87 20.59
N VAL A 138 -5.59 10.67 20.25
CA VAL A 138 -6.19 11.21 19.00
C VAL A 138 -6.07 12.73 18.97
N GLU A 139 -6.40 13.42 20.08
CA GLU A 139 -6.27 14.85 20.19
C GLU A 139 -4.81 15.31 20.02
N GLN A 140 -3.88 14.70 20.74
CA GLN A 140 -2.45 15.01 20.65
C GLN A 140 -1.90 14.83 19.23
N VAL A 141 -2.27 13.73 18.55
CA VAL A 141 -1.81 13.47 17.18
C VAL A 141 -2.38 14.51 16.21
N ARG A 142 -3.67 14.82 16.31
CA ARG A 142 -4.32 15.83 15.46
C ARG A 142 -3.77 17.23 15.66
N GLU A 143 -3.41 17.59 16.90
CA GLU A 143 -2.79 18.89 17.19
C GLU A 143 -1.34 18.97 16.70
N ARG A 144 -0.60 17.88 16.82
CA ARG A 144 0.85 17.86 16.53
C ARG A 144 1.19 17.66 15.06
N PHE A 145 0.44 16.79 14.38
CA PHE A 145 0.76 16.37 13.01
C PHE A 145 -0.33 16.80 12.04
N SER A 146 0.06 17.48 10.96
CA SER A 146 -0.85 17.80 9.86
C SER A 146 -0.97 16.65 8.83
N ALA A 147 -0.71 15.41 9.25
CA ALA A 147 -0.90 14.20 8.45
C ALA A 147 -2.24 13.55 8.77
N ALA A 148 -2.78 12.77 7.83
CA ALA A 148 -4.03 12.05 8.03
C ALA A 148 -3.84 10.94 9.07
N LEU A 149 -4.52 11.05 10.20
CA LEU A 149 -4.69 9.99 11.17
C LEU A 149 -5.77 9.04 10.66
N VAL A 150 -5.40 7.81 10.31
CA VAL A 150 -6.30 6.81 9.70
C VAL A 150 -6.72 5.72 10.70
N GLY A 151 -5.95 5.54 11.77
CA GLY A 151 -6.23 4.54 12.79
C GLY A 151 -5.29 4.62 13.96
N LEU A 152 -5.49 3.72 14.92
CA LEU A 152 -4.59 3.48 16.04
C LEU A 152 -4.30 1.99 16.15
N ARG A 153 -3.13 1.63 16.67
CA ARG A 153 -2.62 0.26 16.72
C ARG A 153 -2.34 -0.15 18.17
N LEU A 154 -2.86 -1.29 18.57
CA LEU A 154 -2.62 -1.91 19.87
C LEU A 154 -1.66 -3.10 19.70
N PRO A 155 -0.49 -3.11 20.33
CA PRO A 155 0.29 -4.33 20.56
C PRO A 155 -0.49 -5.25 21.52
N VAL A 156 -0.76 -6.50 21.09
CA VAL A 156 -1.61 -7.43 21.88
C VAL A 156 -0.82 -8.13 22.98
N ALA A 157 0.51 -8.04 23.00
CA ALA A 157 1.40 -8.77 23.89
C ALA A 157 1.02 -8.72 25.38
N ASP A 158 0.53 -7.56 25.87
CA ASP A 158 0.18 -7.34 27.27
C ASP A 158 -1.33 -7.05 27.46
N ALA A 159 -2.15 -7.36 26.45
CA ALA A 159 -3.58 -7.16 26.47
C ALA A 159 -4.34 -8.50 26.72
N ASP A 160 -5.53 -8.40 27.27
CA ASP A 160 -6.53 -9.47 27.27
C ASP A 160 -7.62 -9.20 26.22
N ALA A 161 -8.51 -10.17 26.02
CA ALA A 161 -9.59 -10.06 25.04
C ALA A 161 -10.55 -8.89 25.32
N GLN A 162 -10.77 -8.55 26.60
CA GLN A 162 -11.63 -7.42 26.99
C GLN A 162 -10.94 -6.06 26.66
N ALA A 163 -9.63 -5.95 26.86
CA ALA A 163 -8.85 -4.78 26.50
C ALA A 163 -8.86 -4.58 24.97
N VAL A 164 -8.70 -5.65 24.19
CA VAL A 164 -8.82 -5.61 22.72
C VAL A 164 -10.20 -5.12 22.29
N ALA A 165 -11.28 -5.67 22.88
CA ALA A 165 -12.65 -5.25 22.54
C ALA A 165 -12.90 -3.77 22.88
N SER A 166 -12.43 -3.33 24.05
CA SER A 166 -12.54 -1.93 24.51
C SER A 166 -11.77 -0.97 23.60
N PHE A 167 -10.53 -1.33 23.22
CA PHE A 167 -9.71 -0.57 22.30
C PHE A 167 -10.39 -0.42 20.92
N CYS A 168 -10.85 -1.53 20.31
CA CYS A 168 -11.52 -1.49 19.01
C CYS A 168 -12.76 -0.58 19.05
N THR A 169 -13.53 -0.65 20.12
CA THR A 169 -14.71 0.18 20.31
C THR A 169 -14.35 1.66 20.45
N ALA A 170 -13.36 1.99 21.30
CA ALA A 170 -12.92 3.36 21.53
C ALA A 170 -12.35 4.00 20.25
N VAL A 171 -11.50 3.29 19.50
CA VAL A 171 -10.94 3.79 18.24
C VAL A 171 -12.04 4.03 17.20
N SER A 172 -13.02 3.11 17.11
CA SER A 172 -14.15 3.26 16.19
C SER A 172 -15.04 4.47 16.52
N GLN A 173 -15.18 4.82 17.81
CA GLN A 173 -15.91 6.03 18.26
C GLN A 173 -15.26 7.32 17.75
N GLU A 174 -13.92 7.32 17.59
CA GLU A 174 -13.16 8.42 17.00
C GLU A 174 -13.23 8.46 15.46
N SER A 175 -14.04 7.58 14.85
CA SER A 175 -14.14 7.39 13.38
C SER A 175 -12.78 6.98 12.74
N LEU A 176 -12.01 6.21 13.48
CA LEU A 176 -10.72 5.65 13.09
C LEU A 176 -10.80 4.13 13.01
N ALA A 177 -9.87 3.52 12.26
CA ALA A 177 -9.78 2.07 12.16
C ALA A 177 -8.82 1.50 13.21
N PRO A 178 -9.20 0.46 13.98
CA PRO A 178 -8.31 -0.19 14.91
C PRO A 178 -7.38 -1.17 14.18
N ALA A 179 -6.10 -1.24 14.63
CA ALA A 179 -5.17 -2.28 14.24
C ALA A 179 -4.69 -3.05 15.48
N LEU A 180 -4.49 -4.35 15.34
CA LEU A 180 -4.00 -5.23 16.38
C LEU A 180 -2.67 -5.82 15.94
N ALA A 181 -1.58 -5.53 16.65
CA ALA A 181 -0.27 -6.09 16.36
C ALA A 181 -0.07 -7.40 17.14
N VAL A 182 0.23 -8.44 16.40
CA VAL A 182 0.33 -9.82 16.88
C VAL A 182 1.67 -10.41 16.46
N SER A 183 2.45 -10.92 17.38
CA SER A 183 3.74 -11.55 17.13
C SER A 183 3.78 -13.04 17.43
N ARG A 184 2.76 -13.57 18.10
CA ARG A 184 2.65 -14.98 18.52
C ARG A 184 1.24 -15.51 18.37
N ALA A 185 1.09 -16.82 18.30
CA ALA A 185 -0.19 -17.50 18.16
C ALA A 185 -1.14 -17.28 19.36
N ASP A 186 -0.60 -17.15 20.58
CA ASP A 186 -1.39 -16.84 21.78
C ASP A 186 -1.95 -15.41 21.73
N GLU A 187 -1.19 -14.44 21.22
CA GLU A 187 -1.67 -13.10 20.99
C GLU A 187 -2.75 -13.04 19.91
N LEU A 188 -2.61 -13.84 18.85
CA LEU A 188 -3.65 -13.96 17.82
C LEU A 188 -4.96 -14.52 18.43
N ALA A 189 -4.87 -15.52 19.30
CA ALA A 189 -6.03 -16.07 19.97
C ALA A 189 -6.76 -15.02 20.81
N ILE A 190 -6.03 -14.19 21.57
CA ILE A 190 -6.55 -13.06 22.34
C ILE A 190 -7.20 -12.01 21.43
N ALA A 191 -6.51 -11.63 20.33
CA ALA A 191 -7.07 -10.70 19.36
C ALA A 191 -8.39 -11.16 18.78
N LEU A 192 -8.47 -12.42 18.36
CA LEU A 192 -9.69 -13.02 17.79
C LEU A 192 -10.82 -13.13 18.83
N GLU A 193 -10.50 -13.50 20.07
CA GLU A 193 -11.48 -13.51 21.17
C GLU A 193 -12.03 -12.10 21.44
N GLY A 194 -11.18 -11.09 21.45
CA GLY A 194 -11.60 -9.69 21.59
C GLY A 194 -12.53 -9.23 20.46
N LEU A 195 -12.25 -9.62 19.22
CA LEU A 195 -13.14 -9.32 18.08
C LEU A 195 -14.49 -10.05 18.18
N GLU A 196 -14.51 -11.28 18.68
CA GLU A 196 -15.76 -12.03 18.97
C GLU A 196 -16.59 -11.35 20.06
N LEU A 197 -15.94 -10.78 21.10
CA LEU A 197 -16.60 -9.97 22.12
C LEU A 197 -17.24 -8.71 21.51
N VAL A 198 -16.54 -8.00 20.61
CA VAL A 198 -17.11 -6.86 19.89
C VAL A 198 -18.33 -7.29 19.07
N ALA A 199 -18.21 -8.35 18.29
CA ALA A 199 -19.31 -8.87 17.47
C ALA A 199 -20.52 -9.27 18.31
N SER A 200 -20.29 -9.89 19.48
CA SER A 200 -21.34 -10.31 20.41
C SER A 200 -22.05 -9.13 21.08
N SER A 201 -21.33 -8.03 21.37
CA SER A 201 -21.87 -6.87 22.08
C SER A 201 -22.50 -5.83 21.15
N ALA A 202 -21.86 -5.51 20.02
CA ALA A 202 -22.28 -4.47 19.08
C ALA A 202 -22.98 -5.02 17.82
N GLY A 203 -22.94 -6.35 17.62
CA GLY A 203 -23.44 -7.05 16.44
C GLY A 203 -22.40 -7.14 15.32
N GLU A 204 -22.43 -8.23 14.56
CA GLU A 204 -21.46 -8.53 13.49
C GLU A 204 -21.31 -7.38 12.46
N ARG A 205 -22.42 -6.79 12.03
CA ARG A 205 -22.37 -5.68 11.05
C ARG A 205 -21.60 -4.49 11.57
N THR A 206 -21.75 -4.14 12.83
CA THR A 206 -21.01 -3.03 13.47
C THR A 206 -19.54 -3.40 13.62
N ALA A 207 -19.24 -4.63 14.06
CA ALA A 207 -17.87 -5.12 14.17
C ALA A 207 -17.14 -5.08 12.80
N HIS A 208 -17.76 -5.58 11.73
CA HIS A 208 -17.19 -5.52 10.38
C HIS A 208 -16.99 -4.08 9.86
N ALA A 209 -17.91 -3.17 10.22
CA ALA A 209 -17.82 -1.77 9.81
C ALA A 209 -16.66 -1.00 10.46
N MET A 210 -16.08 -1.51 11.55
CA MET A 210 -14.88 -0.92 12.19
C MET A 210 -13.65 -1.01 11.30
N GLY A 211 -13.62 -1.92 10.32
CA GLY A 211 -12.47 -2.08 9.40
C GLY A 211 -11.19 -2.51 10.12
N VAL A 212 -11.30 -3.44 11.04
CA VAL A 212 -10.16 -3.90 11.86
C VAL A 212 -9.05 -4.48 10.98
N ARG A 213 -7.82 -4.08 11.28
CA ARG A 213 -6.61 -4.65 10.70
C ARG A 213 -5.87 -5.49 11.76
N VAL A 214 -5.32 -6.63 11.34
CA VAL A 214 -4.41 -7.42 12.15
C VAL A 214 -3.04 -7.41 11.49
N ASP A 215 -2.04 -6.85 12.20
CA ASP A 215 -0.66 -6.81 11.75
C ASP A 215 0.08 -8.01 12.33
N LEU A 216 0.48 -8.95 11.48
CA LEU A 216 1.33 -10.06 11.88
C LEU A 216 2.79 -9.60 11.88
N VAL A 217 3.36 -9.43 13.07
CA VAL A 217 4.74 -8.95 13.27
C VAL A 217 5.66 -10.16 13.38
N GLY A 218 6.25 -10.55 12.25
CA GLY A 218 7.07 -11.76 12.16
C GLY A 218 6.27 -13.01 11.79
N ALA A 219 6.88 -14.17 11.95
CA ALA A 219 6.28 -15.46 11.61
C ALA A 219 5.28 -15.88 12.70
N VAL A 220 4.00 -15.77 12.39
CA VAL A 220 2.90 -16.28 13.23
C VAL A 220 2.29 -17.49 12.54
N GLU A 221 2.33 -18.63 13.22
CA GLU A 221 1.70 -19.86 12.71
C GLU A 221 0.17 -19.70 12.74
N LEU A 222 -0.46 -19.88 11.57
CA LEU A 222 -1.92 -19.78 11.40
C LEU A 222 -2.51 -21.19 11.21
N THR A 223 -3.38 -21.59 12.11
CA THR A 223 -4.16 -22.82 11.96
C THR A 223 -5.38 -22.62 11.05
N GLN A 224 -5.97 -23.69 10.52
CA GLN A 224 -7.20 -23.61 9.74
C GLN A 224 -8.33 -22.91 10.52
N ARG A 225 -8.40 -23.14 11.84
CA ARG A 225 -9.38 -22.49 12.71
C ARG A 225 -9.14 -20.98 12.81
N ASP A 226 -7.87 -20.54 12.84
CA ASP A 226 -7.55 -19.11 12.89
C ASP A 226 -7.95 -18.43 11.58
N LEU A 227 -7.72 -19.08 10.44
CA LEU A 227 -8.15 -18.58 9.13
C LEU A 227 -9.68 -18.40 9.06
N GLU A 228 -10.44 -19.38 9.55
CA GLU A 228 -11.90 -19.30 9.62
C GLU A 228 -12.37 -18.15 10.51
N ARG A 229 -11.74 -17.95 11.67
CA ARG A 229 -12.06 -16.85 12.59
C ARG A 229 -11.69 -15.49 12.02
N LEU A 230 -10.52 -15.37 11.37
CA LEU A 230 -10.08 -14.15 10.68
C LEU A 230 -11.06 -13.77 9.56
N ALA A 231 -11.48 -14.75 8.75
CA ALA A 231 -12.46 -14.55 7.70
C ALA A 231 -13.84 -14.13 8.26
N ALA A 232 -14.31 -14.78 9.32
CA ALA A 232 -15.55 -14.44 10.00
C ALA A 232 -15.52 -13.02 10.60
N ALA A 233 -14.37 -12.60 11.14
CA ALA A 233 -14.18 -11.24 11.67
C ALA A 233 -14.05 -10.16 10.58
N SER A 234 -13.96 -10.55 9.30
CA SER A 234 -13.79 -9.64 8.14
C SER A 234 -12.61 -8.67 8.29
N VAL A 235 -11.51 -9.12 8.87
CA VAL A 235 -10.32 -8.32 9.08
C VAL A 235 -9.46 -8.22 7.81
N THR A 236 -8.64 -7.18 7.73
CA THR A 236 -7.52 -7.11 6.78
C THR A 236 -6.24 -7.53 7.48
N LEU A 237 -5.42 -8.39 6.87
CA LEU A 237 -4.10 -8.73 7.38
C LEU A 237 -3.01 -7.84 6.77
N CYS A 238 -2.13 -7.33 7.61
CA CYS A 238 -0.87 -6.72 7.18
C CYS A 238 0.27 -7.68 7.49
N LEU A 239 1.06 -8.02 6.47
CA LEU A 239 2.14 -9.00 6.53
C LEU A 239 3.43 -8.41 5.99
N ASP A 240 4.56 -8.84 6.56
CA ASP A 240 5.85 -8.68 5.92
C ASP A 240 5.97 -9.74 4.81
N PRO A 241 6.13 -9.35 3.54
CA PRO A 241 6.18 -10.28 2.42
C PRO A 241 7.43 -11.19 2.42
N SER A 242 8.44 -10.87 3.24
CA SER A 242 9.64 -11.70 3.42
C SER A 242 9.45 -12.81 4.45
N VAL A 243 8.36 -12.77 5.22
CA VAL A 243 8.05 -13.77 6.25
C VAL A 243 7.17 -14.87 5.66
N GLU A 244 7.49 -16.11 5.98
CA GLU A 244 6.69 -17.26 5.56
C GLU A 244 5.28 -17.18 6.17
N ALA A 245 4.26 -17.10 5.30
CA ALA A 245 2.86 -17.05 5.69
C ALA A 245 2.01 -17.83 4.67
N PRO A 246 0.85 -18.38 5.06
CA PRO A 246 -0.01 -19.15 4.15
C PRO A 246 -0.81 -18.25 3.19
N VAL A 247 -0.10 -17.45 2.39
CA VAL A 247 -0.67 -16.35 1.60
C VAL A 247 -1.73 -16.82 0.62
N ALA A 248 -1.49 -17.93 -0.11
CA ALA A 248 -2.48 -18.46 -1.04
C ALA A 248 -3.73 -18.97 -0.33
N GLU A 249 -3.59 -19.50 0.91
CA GLU A 249 -4.73 -19.91 1.72
C GLU A 249 -5.53 -18.69 2.19
N LEU A 250 -4.87 -17.61 2.62
CA LEU A 250 -5.53 -16.35 2.98
C LEU A 250 -6.41 -15.84 1.83
N TYR A 251 -5.88 -15.84 0.60
CA TYR A 251 -6.66 -15.47 -0.61
C TYR A 251 -7.82 -16.42 -0.87
N ARG A 252 -7.64 -17.75 -0.69
CA ARG A 252 -8.72 -18.73 -0.86
C ARG A 252 -9.86 -18.54 0.14
N GLN A 253 -9.53 -18.12 1.37
CA GLN A 253 -10.51 -17.79 2.42
C GLN A 253 -11.14 -16.38 2.24
N GLY A 254 -10.70 -15.63 1.23
CA GLY A 254 -11.19 -14.28 0.95
C GLY A 254 -10.71 -13.23 1.96
N ILE A 255 -9.65 -13.51 2.71
CA ILE A 255 -9.07 -12.56 3.67
C ILE A 255 -8.23 -11.54 2.90
N PRO A 256 -8.54 -10.23 2.97
CA PRO A 256 -7.73 -9.20 2.34
C PRO A 256 -6.34 -9.13 2.98
N VAL A 257 -5.30 -9.01 2.14
CA VAL A 257 -3.91 -8.91 2.59
C VAL A 257 -3.28 -7.64 2.03
N VAL A 258 -2.47 -6.97 2.83
CA VAL A 258 -1.62 -5.83 2.46
C VAL A 258 -0.20 -6.05 2.97
N TRP A 259 0.76 -5.33 2.40
CA TRP A 259 2.18 -5.53 2.70
C TRP A 259 2.78 -4.36 3.45
N GLY A 260 3.61 -4.67 4.43
CA GLY A 260 4.40 -3.72 5.18
C GLY A 260 5.34 -4.44 6.15
N THR A 261 6.56 -3.92 6.31
CA THR A 261 7.59 -4.59 7.11
C THR A 261 7.48 -4.28 8.61
N GLY A 262 6.74 -3.23 8.97
CA GLY A 262 6.69 -2.71 10.35
C GLY A 262 7.96 -1.98 10.81
N ALA A 263 9.00 -1.93 9.98
CA ALA A 263 10.30 -1.34 10.32
C ALA A 263 10.86 -0.49 9.18
N ALA A 264 11.47 -1.10 8.16
CA ALA A 264 12.03 -0.40 7.00
C ALA A 264 10.93 -0.06 5.97
N LEU A 265 11.28 0.79 4.98
CA LEU A 265 10.38 1.04 3.85
C LEU A 265 10.25 -0.22 2.98
N LEU A 266 9.04 -0.47 2.51
CA LEU A 266 8.73 -1.58 1.62
C LEU A 266 9.34 -1.35 0.23
N ASP A 267 10.12 -2.32 -0.26
CA ASP A 267 10.38 -2.45 -1.69
C ASP A 267 9.23 -3.27 -2.32
N GLY A 268 8.40 -2.58 -3.11
CA GLY A 268 7.20 -3.20 -3.66
C GLY A 268 7.49 -4.31 -4.66
N TRP A 269 8.57 -4.20 -5.46
CA TRP A 269 8.92 -5.24 -6.43
C TRP A 269 9.57 -6.45 -5.76
N GLU A 270 10.40 -6.23 -4.73
CA GLU A 270 10.91 -7.34 -3.91
C GLU A 270 9.76 -8.08 -3.19
N ALA A 271 8.76 -7.36 -2.70
CA ALA A 271 7.56 -7.95 -2.13
C ALA A 271 6.82 -8.83 -3.16
N VAL A 272 6.60 -8.31 -4.38
CA VAL A 272 5.96 -9.08 -5.46
C VAL A 272 6.77 -10.31 -5.82
N ARG A 273 8.11 -10.19 -5.92
CA ARG A 273 9.02 -11.31 -6.22
C ARG A 273 8.97 -12.38 -5.13
N ALA A 274 9.07 -11.99 -3.86
CA ALA A 274 9.04 -12.92 -2.73
C ALA A 274 7.78 -13.79 -2.71
N LEU A 275 6.63 -13.21 -3.05
CA LEU A 275 5.35 -13.90 -3.06
C LEU A 275 5.12 -14.75 -4.33
N LEU A 276 5.65 -14.31 -5.47
CA LEU A 276 5.66 -15.08 -6.71
C LEU A 276 6.53 -16.34 -6.57
N HIS A 277 7.66 -16.22 -5.87
CA HIS A 277 8.64 -17.28 -5.65
C HIS A 277 8.62 -17.82 -4.22
N HIS A 278 7.49 -17.72 -3.51
CA HIS A 278 7.34 -18.20 -2.14
C HIS A 278 7.99 -19.59 -1.97
N PRO A 279 8.77 -19.85 -0.88
CA PRO A 279 9.46 -21.13 -0.68
C PRO A 279 8.53 -22.35 -0.78
N ASP A 280 7.34 -22.27 -0.17
CA ASP A 280 6.29 -23.26 -0.37
C ASP A 280 5.55 -22.97 -1.68
N PRO A 281 5.64 -23.87 -2.71
CA PRO A 281 4.94 -23.68 -3.97
C PRO A 281 3.41 -23.58 -3.84
N GLN A 282 2.82 -24.15 -2.77
CA GLN A 282 1.38 -24.09 -2.54
C GLN A 282 0.91 -22.72 -2.04
N GLN A 283 1.86 -21.91 -1.56
CA GLN A 283 1.59 -20.56 -1.07
C GLN A 283 1.96 -19.46 -2.08
N ARG A 284 2.48 -19.83 -3.24
CA ARG A 284 2.78 -18.88 -4.32
C ARG A 284 1.51 -18.23 -4.86
N ILE A 285 1.57 -16.91 -5.05
CA ILE A 285 0.49 -16.15 -5.68
C ILE A 285 0.99 -15.47 -6.96
N SER A 286 0.08 -15.07 -7.84
CA SER A 286 0.46 -14.36 -9.06
C SER A 286 1.08 -12.99 -8.75
N ALA A 287 2.01 -12.54 -9.60
CA ALA A 287 2.58 -11.19 -9.51
C ALA A 287 1.49 -10.12 -9.45
N ARG A 288 0.39 -10.29 -10.20
CA ARG A 288 -0.76 -9.38 -10.16
C ARG A 288 -1.44 -9.34 -8.79
N ALA A 289 -1.65 -10.48 -8.14
CA ALA A 289 -2.28 -10.52 -6.81
C ALA A 289 -1.41 -9.79 -5.78
N ALA A 290 -0.10 -10.08 -5.76
CA ALA A 290 0.86 -9.42 -4.89
C ALA A 290 0.94 -7.91 -5.15
N PHE A 291 1.00 -7.49 -6.42
CA PHE A 291 1.04 -6.08 -6.82
C PHE A 291 -0.24 -5.32 -6.41
N VAL A 292 -1.42 -5.92 -6.61
CA VAL A 292 -2.70 -5.30 -6.21
C VAL A 292 -2.76 -5.10 -4.70
N ALA A 293 -2.24 -6.01 -3.89
CA ALA A 293 -2.19 -5.87 -2.43
C ALA A 293 -1.29 -4.71 -1.98
N ALA A 294 -0.22 -4.40 -2.74
CA ALA A 294 0.68 -3.27 -2.49
C ALA A 294 0.23 -1.94 -3.09
N THR A 295 -0.90 -1.92 -3.81
CA THR A 295 -1.42 -0.72 -4.49
C THR A 295 -2.88 -0.49 -4.13
N ARG A 296 -3.82 -0.85 -5.01
CA ARG A 296 -5.26 -0.68 -4.80
C ARG A 296 -5.77 -1.36 -3.52
N GLY A 297 -5.27 -2.55 -3.21
CA GLY A 297 -5.65 -3.29 -1.99
C GLY A 297 -5.29 -2.52 -0.73
N ALA A 298 -4.06 -1.98 -0.68
CA ALA A 298 -3.58 -1.16 0.43
C ALA A 298 -4.44 0.09 0.63
N TRP A 299 -4.78 0.83 -0.45
CA TRP A 299 -5.67 1.99 -0.34
C TRP A 299 -7.07 1.62 0.18
N ARG A 300 -7.60 0.47 -0.23
CA ARG A 300 -8.89 -0.03 0.28
C ARG A 300 -8.85 -0.36 1.77
N ALA A 301 -7.74 -0.95 2.21
CA ALA A 301 -7.54 -1.31 3.62
C ALA A 301 -7.46 -0.09 4.55
N LEU A 302 -7.07 1.07 4.01
CA LEU A 302 -7.01 2.32 4.75
C LEU A 302 -8.39 2.97 4.99
N GLY A 303 -9.44 2.47 4.35
CA GLY A 303 -10.83 2.88 4.59
C GLY A 303 -11.20 4.32 4.23
N GLY A 304 -10.24 5.13 3.82
CA GLY A 304 -10.43 6.54 3.51
C GLY A 304 -9.83 6.96 2.18
N GLY A 305 -10.26 8.11 1.67
CA GLY A 305 -9.68 8.69 0.46
C GLY A 305 -10.49 8.43 -0.82
N HIS A 306 -9.85 8.58 -1.97
CA HIS A 306 -10.52 8.47 -3.26
C HIS A 306 -10.87 6.99 -3.56
N PRO A 307 -12.13 6.67 -3.93
CA PRO A 307 -12.57 5.27 -4.12
C PRO A 307 -11.77 4.47 -5.15
N MET A 308 -11.11 5.17 -6.08
CA MET A 308 -10.29 4.59 -7.13
C MET A 308 -8.78 4.81 -6.91
N ALA A 309 -8.35 5.16 -5.69
CA ALA A 309 -6.92 5.25 -5.37
C ALA A 309 -6.19 3.92 -5.64
N GLY A 310 -4.93 4.00 -6.06
CA GLY A 310 -4.14 2.82 -6.44
C GLY A 310 -4.52 2.21 -7.80
N GLN A 311 -5.18 2.98 -8.66
CA GLN A 311 -5.50 2.63 -10.05
C GLN A 311 -5.12 3.78 -10.98
N LEU A 312 -4.92 3.47 -12.27
CA LEU A 312 -4.74 4.47 -13.32
C LEU A 312 -5.93 4.41 -14.28
N ALA A 313 -6.82 5.39 -14.16
CA ALA A 313 -7.97 5.58 -15.00
C ALA A 313 -8.37 7.07 -14.98
N SER A 314 -9.21 7.48 -15.91
CA SER A 314 -9.70 8.88 -15.90
C SER A 314 -10.40 9.21 -14.59
N GLY A 315 -10.03 10.34 -13.97
CA GLY A 315 -10.56 10.83 -12.70
C GLY A 315 -9.89 10.23 -11.45
N THR A 316 -8.87 9.37 -11.59
CA THR A 316 -8.11 8.87 -10.44
C THR A 316 -7.04 9.87 -10.00
N PRO A 317 -6.60 9.83 -8.72
CA PRO A 317 -5.46 10.63 -8.29
C PRO A 317 -4.20 10.36 -9.14
N ALA A 318 -3.49 11.40 -9.52
CA ALA A 318 -2.22 11.30 -10.23
C ALA A 318 -1.10 10.86 -9.27
N THR A 319 -1.19 9.61 -8.81
CA THR A 319 -0.23 8.96 -7.90
C THR A 319 0.28 7.68 -8.54
N TYR A 320 1.46 7.78 -9.16
CA TYR A 320 2.05 6.73 -9.99
C TYR A 320 3.58 6.75 -9.96
N ALA A 321 4.18 5.65 -10.41
CA ALA A 321 5.61 5.52 -10.57
C ALA A 321 5.96 5.10 -12.01
N VAL A 322 7.10 5.58 -12.50
CA VAL A 322 7.65 5.26 -13.83
C VAL A 322 8.87 4.37 -13.62
N TRP A 323 8.90 3.24 -14.30
CA TRP A 323 9.88 2.19 -14.10
C TRP A 323 10.65 1.88 -15.38
N GLU A 324 11.95 1.82 -15.27
CA GLU A 324 12.79 1.17 -16.28
C GLU A 324 12.72 -0.35 -16.04
N VAL A 325 12.35 -1.09 -17.08
CA VAL A 325 12.08 -2.52 -17.03
C VAL A 325 12.77 -3.21 -18.20
N GLU A 326 13.27 -4.43 -17.99
CA GLU A 326 13.89 -5.22 -19.05
C GLU A 326 12.85 -5.91 -19.93
N ALA A 327 11.81 -6.48 -19.31
CA ALA A 327 10.73 -7.18 -20.01
C ALA A 327 9.41 -7.05 -19.24
N LEU A 328 8.31 -7.13 -19.98
CA LEU A 328 6.95 -7.13 -19.44
C LEU A 328 6.25 -8.45 -19.77
N MET A 329 5.60 -9.05 -18.78
CA MET A 329 4.88 -10.32 -18.94
C MET A 329 3.73 -10.49 -17.96
N VAL A 330 2.89 -11.50 -18.23
CA VAL A 330 1.93 -12.02 -17.24
C VAL A 330 2.62 -13.16 -16.51
N GLN A 331 2.77 -13.02 -15.19
CA GLN A 331 3.39 -14.02 -14.32
C GLN A 331 2.35 -14.65 -13.41
N GLN A 332 2.20 -15.96 -13.49
CA GLN A 332 1.34 -16.76 -12.63
C GLN A 332 2.20 -17.68 -11.77
N ALA A 333 1.71 -18.05 -10.58
CA ALA A 333 2.40 -19.00 -9.72
C ALA A 333 2.60 -20.34 -10.44
N GLU A 334 3.80 -20.88 -10.38
CA GLU A 334 4.08 -22.24 -10.89
C GLU A 334 3.29 -23.27 -10.09
N GLY A 335 2.60 -24.18 -10.78
CA GLY A 335 1.81 -25.25 -10.16
C GLY A 335 0.34 -25.28 -10.58
N THR A 336 -0.20 -24.19 -11.14
CA THR A 336 -1.57 -24.13 -11.69
C THR A 336 -1.57 -24.18 -13.23
N GLY A 337 -0.47 -24.67 -13.85
CA GLY A 337 -0.27 -24.65 -15.29
C GLY A 337 0.28 -23.29 -15.73
N ALA A 338 1.57 -23.07 -15.50
CA ALA A 338 2.25 -21.84 -15.89
C ALA A 338 2.12 -21.63 -17.40
N SER A 339 1.30 -20.68 -17.78
CA SER A 339 1.32 -20.13 -19.12
C SER A 339 1.93 -18.74 -19.06
N TRP A 340 3.15 -18.63 -19.51
CA TRP A 340 3.78 -17.39 -19.86
C TRP A 340 3.00 -16.79 -21.04
N SER A 341 2.44 -15.63 -20.88
CA SER A 341 1.82 -14.94 -21.99
C SER A 341 2.36 -13.51 -22.05
N THR A 342 3.12 -13.26 -23.08
CA THR A 342 3.40 -11.90 -23.57
C THR A 342 2.32 -11.43 -24.53
N ASP A 343 1.24 -12.20 -24.71
CA ASP A 343 0.18 -11.89 -25.69
C ASP A 343 -0.71 -10.75 -25.18
N PRO A 344 -0.67 -9.57 -25.83
CA PRO A 344 -1.57 -8.45 -25.51
C PRO A 344 -3.06 -8.79 -25.61
N ARG A 345 -3.40 -9.90 -26.32
CA ARG A 345 -4.77 -10.38 -26.47
C ARG A 345 -5.33 -11.02 -25.20
N ALA A 346 -4.47 -11.36 -24.23
CA ALA A 346 -4.90 -11.91 -22.93
C ALA A 346 -5.73 -10.93 -22.10
N ARG A 347 -5.83 -9.64 -22.51
CA ARG A 347 -6.53 -8.56 -21.79
C ARG A 347 -6.13 -8.45 -20.31
N THR A 348 -4.90 -8.83 -20.00
CA THR A 348 -4.31 -8.73 -18.67
C THR A 348 -3.19 -7.70 -18.71
N PRO A 349 -3.19 -6.67 -17.87
CA PRO A 349 -2.09 -5.72 -17.80
C PRO A 349 -0.78 -6.45 -17.49
N LEU A 350 0.28 -6.07 -18.20
CA LEU A 350 1.61 -6.66 -18.02
C LEU A 350 2.33 -6.03 -16.82
N LEU A 351 3.11 -6.83 -16.14
CA LEU A 351 4.03 -6.41 -15.07
C LEU A 351 5.47 -6.73 -15.45
N PRO A 352 6.47 -6.13 -14.79
CA PRO A 352 7.87 -6.48 -15.00
C PRO A 352 8.12 -7.96 -14.81
N ALA A 353 9.00 -8.54 -15.63
CA ALA A 353 9.54 -9.87 -15.38
C ALA A 353 10.38 -9.85 -14.10
N LEU A 354 10.05 -10.70 -13.15
CA LEU A 354 10.69 -10.77 -11.83
C LEU A 354 11.43 -12.10 -11.61
N GLU A 355 11.88 -12.74 -12.69
CA GLU A 355 12.59 -14.01 -12.64
C GLU A 355 14.05 -13.86 -12.26
N ASP A 356 14.68 -12.78 -12.71
CA ASP A 356 16.05 -12.45 -12.42
C ASP A 356 16.17 -11.60 -11.16
N GLU A 357 17.37 -11.53 -10.57
CA GLU A 357 17.62 -10.72 -9.36
C GLU A 357 17.50 -9.21 -9.59
N ALA A 358 17.46 -8.77 -10.87
CA ALA A 358 17.32 -7.34 -11.20
C ALA A 358 15.89 -6.85 -10.92
N SER A 359 15.78 -5.88 -10.03
CA SER A 359 14.52 -5.18 -9.76
C SER A 359 14.30 -4.02 -10.73
N PRO A 360 13.05 -3.74 -11.14
CA PRO A 360 12.72 -2.55 -11.90
C PRO A 360 13.24 -1.29 -11.21
N ARG A 361 13.87 -0.40 -11.96
CA ARG A 361 14.42 0.84 -11.43
C ARG A 361 13.41 1.97 -11.55
N CYS A 362 13.05 2.58 -10.42
CA CYS A 362 12.19 3.77 -10.43
C CYS A 362 12.93 4.96 -11.03
N THR A 363 12.34 5.59 -12.03
CA THR A 363 12.88 6.78 -12.68
C THR A 363 12.10 8.04 -12.35
N GLN A 364 10.86 7.90 -11.87
CA GLN A 364 10.02 9.01 -11.44
C GLN A 364 8.91 8.48 -10.53
N THR A 365 8.65 9.20 -9.46
CA THR A 365 7.45 9.00 -8.61
C THR A 365 6.66 10.29 -8.57
N VAL A 366 5.36 10.17 -8.82
CA VAL A 366 4.41 11.28 -8.79
C VAL A 366 3.38 10.98 -7.71
N VAL A 367 3.14 11.95 -6.84
CA VAL A 367 2.13 11.87 -5.76
C VAL A 367 1.22 13.08 -5.85
N ASP A 368 -0.08 12.85 -6.06
CA ASP A 368 -1.08 13.89 -6.23
C ASP A 368 -0.64 14.97 -7.24
N GLY A 369 -0.10 14.51 -8.38
CA GLY A 369 0.39 15.37 -9.45
C GLY A 369 1.71 16.07 -9.17
N ARG A 370 2.42 15.77 -8.07
CA ARG A 370 3.73 16.34 -7.74
C ARG A 370 4.83 15.32 -8.00
N ILE A 371 5.83 15.69 -8.78
CA ILE A 371 7.00 14.86 -9.02
C ILE A 371 7.90 14.93 -7.79
N LEU A 372 8.11 13.78 -7.14
CA LEU A 372 9.01 13.69 -6.00
C LEU A 372 10.49 13.72 -6.45
N PRO A 373 11.39 14.35 -5.66
CA PRO A 373 12.81 14.29 -5.94
C PRO A 373 13.32 12.86 -5.70
N LEU A 374 14.03 12.32 -6.69
CA LEU A 374 14.82 11.10 -6.52
C LEU A 374 16.18 11.52 -5.96
N SER A 375 16.58 10.96 -4.82
CA SER A 375 17.87 11.22 -4.15
C SER A 375 18.98 10.32 -4.69
#